data_fe5f0f212ce6ddf9a8efd5724c00d118
#
_entry.id   fe5f0f212ce6ddf9a8efd5724c00d118
#
_cell.length_a   1.000
_cell.length_b   1.000
_cell.length_c   1.000
_cell.angle_alpha   90.00
_cell.angle_beta   90.00
_cell.angle_gamma   90.00
#
_symmetry.space_group_name_H-M   'P 1'
#
loop_
_entity.id
_entity.type
_entity.pdbx_description
1 polymer ?
#
loop_
_entity_poly.entity_id
_entity_poly.type
_entity_poly.pdbx_seq_one_letter_code
_entity_poly.pdbx_strand_id
1 'polypeptide(L)'
;MSGEAHEPAVQEPVEVVDADDVVIEVLDRAQVRAERLRHRTAFVVVRSTRGQILAHRRAETKSSAPGEWDLGFGGAVAVGESYAAAAARELAEEAGITTSLQLVSDYCYDGADSNEIGQLFETVSDGPFVHPASEVAESRFVDPADLDHFVATHRLCHAAADVMVDLLRP
;
A
#
# COMPACT_ATOMS: atom_id res chain seq x y z
N MET A 1 35.26 28.54 10.10
CA MET A 1 34.37 27.44 10.54
C MET A 1 33.09 27.57 9.78
N SER A 2 32.96 26.81 8.70
CA SER A 2 31.81 26.83 7.81
C SER A 2 30.78 25.92 8.42
N GLY A 3 29.66 26.51 8.93
CA GLY A 3 28.51 25.74 9.33
C GLY A 3 27.85 25.17 8.07
N GLU A 4 27.93 23.88 7.91
CA GLU A 4 27.07 23.16 6.95
C GLU A 4 25.64 23.35 7.42
N ALA A 5 24.88 24.13 6.64
CA ALA A 5 23.43 24.20 6.78
C ALA A 5 22.92 22.80 6.44
N HIS A 6 22.47 22.07 7.45
CA HIS A 6 21.74 20.82 7.29
C HIS A 6 20.44 21.20 6.57
N GLU A 7 20.34 20.92 5.28
CA GLU A 7 19.08 20.97 4.57
C GLU A 7 18.09 20.07 5.30
N PRO A 8 16.93 20.57 5.73
CA PRO A 8 15.95 19.69 6.37
C PRO A 8 15.55 18.63 5.35
N ALA A 9 15.61 17.36 5.77
CA ALA A 9 15.13 16.24 4.98
C ALA A 9 13.71 16.57 4.47
N VAL A 10 13.44 16.21 3.22
CA VAL A 10 12.11 16.39 2.63
C VAL A 10 11.10 15.75 3.57
N GLN A 11 10.29 16.57 4.21
CA GLN A 11 9.26 16.09 5.12
C GLN A 11 8.11 15.55 4.27
N GLU A 12 7.74 14.31 4.52
CA GLU A 12 6.54 13.69 3.98
C GLU A 12 5.42 13.79 5.03
N PRO A 13 4.59 14.86 5.02
CA PRO A 13 3.56 15.04 6.03
C PRO A 13 2.45 13.99 5.86
N VAL A 14 2.03 13.41 6.98
CA VAL A 14 0.96 12.42 7.06
C VAL A 14 0.00 12.82 8.18
N GLU A 15 -1.29 12.66 7.93
CA GLU A 15 -2.35 12.88 8.92
C GLU A 15 -2.39 11.70 9.90
N VAL A 16 -2.21 12.02 11.19
CA VAL A 16 -2.48 11.09 12.29
C VAL A 16 -3.95 11.21 12.66
N VAL A 17 -4.62 10.07 12.82
CA VAL A 17 -6.06 10.02 13.07
C VAL A 17 -6.39 9.21 14.33
N ASP A 18 -7.55 9.48 14.90
CA ASP A 18 -8.12 8.70 16.00
C ASP A 18 -8.87 7.44 15.49
N ALA A 19 -9.57 6.76 16.38
CA ALA A 19 -10.31 5.54 16.06
C ALA A 19 -11.53 5.78 15.16
N ASP A 20 -12.03 7.01 15.11
CA ASP A 20 -13.18 7.43 14.30
C ASP A 20 -12.74 8.08 12.98
N ASP A 21 -11.46 7.91 12.60
CA ASP A 21 -10.86 8.51 11.39
C ASP A 21 -10.87 10.05 11.37
N VAL A 22 -10.83 10.67 12.55
CA VAL A 22 -10.74 12.12 12.69
C VAL A 22 -9.27 12.52 12.78
N VAL A 23 -8.86 13.49 11.97
CA VAL A 23 -7.48 14.03 12.00
C VAL A 23 -7.23 14.74 13.31
N ILE A 24 -6.19 14.30 14.02
CA ILE A 24 -5.76 14.89 15.31
C ILE A 24 -4.44 15.63 15.21
N GLU A 25 -3.58 15.26 14.26
CA GLU A 25 -2.26 15.86 14.07
C GLU A 25 -1.74 15.61 12.64
N VAL A 26 -0.75 16.41 12.22
CA VAL A 26 0.02 16.17 10.99
C VAL A 26 1.49 16.07 11.39
N LEU A 27 2.10 14.93 11.10
CA LEU A 27 3.49 14.63 11.46
C LEU A 27 4.26 14.13 10.24
N ASP A 28 5.59 14.11 10.37
CA ASP A 28 6.46 13.48 9.38
C ASP A 28 6.23 11.96 9.34
N ARG A 29 6.18 11.39 8.15
CA ARG A 29 5.95 9.96 7.93
C ARG A 29 6.95 9.06 8.67
N ALA A 30 8.20 9.50 8.81
CA ALA A 30 9.20 8.76 9.55
C ALA A 30 8.87 8.69 11.04
N GLN A 31 8.36 9.78 11.62
CA GLN A 31 7.89 9.82 13.00
C GLN A 31 6.64 8.95 13.19
N VAL A 32 5.64 9.09 12.31
CA VAL A 32 4.40 8.28 12.34
C VAL A 32 4.72 6.79 12.36
N ARG A 33 5.71 6.36 11.55
CA ARG A 33 6.20 4.97 11.55
C ARG A 33 6.91 4.59 12.84
N ALA A 34 7.87 5.40 13.28
CA ALA A 34 8.68 5.10 14.46
C ALA A 34 7.82 4.96 15.73
N GLU A 35 6.79 5.76 15.84
CA GLU A 35 5.87 5.78 16.99
C GLU A 35 4.62 4.90 16.78
N ARG A 36 4.49 4.26 15.59
CA ARG A 36 3.32 3.45 15.21
C ARG A 36 2.00 4.19 15.39
N LEU A 37 1.97 5.45 15.01
CA LEU A 37 0.76 6.25 15.09
C LEU A 37 -0.23 5.85 14.00
N ARG A 38 -1.52 5.88 14.35
CA ARG A 38 -2.57 5.55 13.38
C ARG A 38 -2.65 6.60 12.30
N HIS A 39 -2.59 6.15 11.06
CA HIS A 39 -2.65 6.99 9.88
C HIS A 39 -3.48 6.35 8.77
N ARG A 40 -3.80 7.14 7.76
CA ARG A 40 -4.62 6.70 6.63
C ARG A 40 -3.79 6.02 5.56
N THR A 41 -4.31 4.91 5.04
CA THR A 41 -3.73 4.21 3.89
C THR A 41 -4.82 3.82 2.89
N ALA A 42 -4.45 3.70 1.63
CA ALA A 42 -5.34 3.25 0.57
C ALA A 42 -4.64 2.25 -0.32
N PHE A 43 -5.30 1.13 -0.62
CA PHE A 43 -4.76 0.07 -1.47
C PHE A 43 -5.73 -0.30 -2.59
N VAL A 44 -5.17 -0.77 -3.71
CA VAL A 44 -5.91 -1.26 -4.87
C VAL A 44 -5.49 -2.67 -5.20
N VAL A 45 -6.42 -3.60 -5.16
CA VAL A 45 -6.25 -4.93 -5.73
C VAL A 45 -6.53 -4.86 -7.23
N VAL A 46 -5.60 -5.34 -8.03
CA VAL A 46 -5.78 -5.46 -9.49
C VAL A 46 -6.12 -6.89 -9.83
N ARG A 47 -7.28 -7.10 -10.46
CA ARG A 47 -7.65 -8.40 -11.01
C ARG A 47 -7.49 -8.42 -12.51
N SER A 48 -7.11 -9.57 -13.05
CA SER A 48 -7.22 -9.81 -14.51
C SER A 48 -8.68 -9.96 -14.92
N THR A 49 -8.96 -9.90 -16.22
CA THR A 49 -10.30 -10.23 -16.76
C THR A 49 -10.70 -11.68 -16.47
N ARG A 50 -9.78 -12.54 -16.06
CA ARG A 50 -10.01 -13.91 -15.61
C ARG A 50 -10.16 -14.07 -14.10
N GLY A 51 -10.15 -12.95 -13.34
CA GLY A 51 -10.29 -12.93 -11.90
C GLY A 51 -9.02 -13.23 -11.09
N GLN A 52 -7.86 -13.38 -11.75
CA GLN A 52 -6.58 -13.58 -11.08
C GLN A 52 -6.12 -12.29 -10.40
N ILE A 53 -5.41 -12.40 -9.28
CA ILE A 53 -4.90 -11.29 -8.49
C ILE A 53 -3.49 -10.93 -8.94
N LEU A 54 -3.21 -9.66 -9.21
CA LEU A 54 -1.86 -9.18 -9.51
C LEU A 54 -1.08 -9.00 -8.21
N ALA A 55 -0.27 -10.00 -7.88
CA ALA A 55 0.70 -9.88 -6.80
C ALA A 55 1.99 -9.22 -7.31
N HIS A 56 2.65 -8.44 -6.46
CA HIS A 56 3.93 -7.84 -6.78
C HIS A 56 4.94 -8.03 -5.65
N ARG A 57 6.22 -8.10 -5.99
CA ARG A 57 7.31 -8.11 -5.03
C ARG A 57 7.92 -6.72 -4.92
N ARG A 58 7.97 -6.21 -3.71
CA ARG A 58 8.50 -4.88 -3.41
C ARG A 58 10.00 -4.84 -3.72
N ALA A 59 10.47 -3.67 -4.17
CA ALA A 59 11.89 -3.47 -4.40
C ALA A 59 12.70 -3.62 -3.11
N GLU A 60 13.91 -4.16 -3.21
CA GLU A 60 14.84 -4.32 -2.08
C GLU A 60 15.28 -2.98 -1.45
N THR A 61 15.08 -1.88 -2.17
CA THR A 61 15.40 -0.52 -1.74
C THR A 61 14.32 0.15 -0.91
N LYS A 62 13.14 -0.49 -0.78
CA LYS A 62 12.03 0.06 0.02
C LYS A 62 12.38 0.08 1.51
N SER A 63 11.99 1.15 2.20
CA SER A 63 12.23 1.34 3.64
C SER A 63 11.35 0.45 4.53
N SER A 64 10.25 -0.08 4.00
CA SER A 64 9.37 -1.04 4.68
C SER A 64 9.17 -2.28 3.83
N ALA A 65 9.17 -3.47 4.45
CA ALA A 65 8.96 -4.76 3.83
C ALA A 65 9.77 -4.93 2.51
N PRO A 66 11.11 -4.69 2.49
CA PRO A 66 11.91 -4.85 1.28
C PRO A 66 11.89 -6.30 0.79
N GLY A 67 11.68 -6.49 -0.50
CA GLY A 67 11.66 -7.82 -1.13
C GLY A 67 10.47 -8.71 -0.77
N GLU A 68 9.54 -8.25 0.05
CA GLU A 68 8.32 -8.99 0.39
C GLU A 68 7.25 -8.80 -0.68
N TRP A 69 6.33 -9.76 -0.75
CA TRP A 69 5.21 -9.72 -1.67
C TRP A 69 4.04 -8.94 -1.10
N ASP A 70 3.32 -8.27 -1.97
CA ASP A 70 2.09 -7.56 -1.68
C ASP A 70 0.99 -7.98 -2.67
N LEU A 71 -0.26 -7.87 -2.24
CA LEU A 71 -1.45 -8.23 -3.03
C LEU A 71 -2.23 -6.99 -3.51
N GLY A 72 -1.78 -5.82 -3.12
CA GLY A 72 -2.37 -4.53 -3.51
C GLY A 72 -1.30 -3.47 -3.73
N PHE A 73 -1.60 -2.51 -4.59
CA PHE A 73 -0.80 -1.32 -4.81
C PHE A 73 -1.33 -0.20 -3.93
N GLY A 74 -0.46 0.53 -3.23
CA GLY A 74 -0.95 1.59 -2.36
C GLY A 74 0.05 2.09 -1.34
N GLY A 75 -0.43 2.99 -0.50
CA GLY A 75 0.38 3.65 0.52
C GLY A 75 -0.40 4.65 1.36
N ALA A 76 0.35 5.53 2.02
CA ALA A 76 -0.23 6.56 2.87
C ALA A 76 -1.04 7.58 2.06
N VAL A 77 -2.17 7.97 2.61
CA VAL A 77 -2.99 9.08 2.10
C VAL A 77 -2.30 10.39 2.43
N ALA A 78 -2.11 11.25 1.44
CA ALA A 78 -1.50 12.55 1.66
C ALA A 78 -2.44 13.50 2.42
N VAL A 79 -1.86 14.54 3.04
CA VAL A 79 -2.64 15.54 3.77
C VAL A 79 -3.72 16.17 2.89
N GLY A 80 -4.97 16.08 3.32
CA GLY A 80 -6.13 16.60 2.59
C GLY A 80 -6.56 15.79 1.36
N GLU A 81 -5.91 14.65 1.10
CA GLU A 81 -6.27 13.73 0.01
C GLU A 81 -7.42 12.81 0.45
N SER A 82 -8.29 12.44 -0.47
CA SER A 82 -9.28 11.39 -0.21
C SER A 82 -8.67 10.00 -0.42
N TYR A 83 -9.23 8.97 0.21
CA TYR A 83 -8.80 7.58 0.01
C TYR A 83 -8.82 7.17 -1.48
N ALA A 84 -9.86 7.54 -2.21
CA ALA A 84 -9.99 7.19 -3.62
C ALA A 84 -8.94 7.92 -4.49
N ALA A 85 -8.59 9.16 -4.16
CA ALA A 85 -7.53 9.90 -4.86
C ALA A 85 -6.15 9.29 -4.58
N ALA A 86 -5.86 8.95 -3.31
CA ALA A 86 -4.63 8.27 -2.93
C ALA A 86 -4.50 6.90 -3.64
N ALA A 87 -5.55 6.11 -3.64
CA ALA A 87 -5.59 4.81 -4.32
C ALA A 87 -5.29 4.94 -5.83
N ALA A 88 -5.90 5.92 -6.50
CA ALA A 88 -5.68 6.17 -7.92
C ALA A 88 -4.24 6.66 -8.21
N ARG A 89 -3.69 7.53 -7.36
CA ARG A 89 -2.31 8.02 -7.47
C ARG A 89 -1.31 6.90 -7.29
N GLU A 90 -1.42 6.10 -6.23
CA GLU A 90 -0.52 4.97 -5.94
C GLU A 90 -0.56 3.92 -7.06
N LEU A 91 -1.76 3.60 -7.57
CA LEU A 91 -1.90 2.66 -8.69
C LEU A 91 -1.19 3.17 -9.96
N ALA A 92 -1.30 4.46 -10.26
CA ALA A 92 -0.62 5.07 -11.40
C ALA A 92 0.91 5.10 -11.19
N GLU A 93 1.37 5.41 -9.98
CA GLU A 93 2.80 5.48 -9.64
C GLU A 93 3.46 4.10 -9.62
N GLU A 94 2.83 3.08 -9.03
CA GLU A 94 3.44 1.76 -8.82
C GLU A 94 3.14 0.75 -9.93
N ALA A 95 1.98 0.82 -10.58
CA ALA A 95 1.58 -0.11 -11.64
C ALA A 95 1.49 0.51 -13.05
N GLY A 96 1.58 1.83 -13.15
CA GLY A 96 1.57 2.55 -14.43
C GLY A 96 0.21 2.51 -15.13
N ILE A 97 -0.88 2.25 -14.42
CA ILE A 97 -2.23 2.22 -14.99
C ILE A 97 -3.16 3.24 -14.34
N THR A 98 -4.08 3.73 -15.14
CA THR A 98 -5.18 4.61 -14.68
C THR A 98 -6.49 3.98 -15.11
N THR A 99 -7.36 3.70 -14.15
CA THR A 99 -8.63 2.99 -14.37
C THR A 99 -9.63 3.38 -13.29
N SER A 100 -10.90 3.05 -13.49
CA SER A 100 -11.93 3.25 -12.47
C SER A 100 -11.71 2.29 -11.30
N LEU A 101 -11.89 2.79 -10.09
CA LEU A 101 -11.73 2.03 -8.85
C LEU A 101 -13.12 1.78 -8.25
N GLN A 102 -13.30 0.59 -7.69
CA GLN A 102 -14.47 0.22 -6.92
C GLN A 102 -14.05 0.00 -5.46
N LEU A 103 -14.73 0.66 -4.52
CA LEU A 103 -14.52 0.42 -3.10
C LEU A 103 -14.99 -1.00 -2.73
N VAL A 104 -14.12 -1.76 -2.09
CA VAL A 104 -14.39 -3.13 -1.62
C VAL A 104 -14.71 -3.13 -0.14
N SER A 105 -13.87 -2.50 0.69
CA SER A 105 -13.99 -2.52 2.14
C SER A 105 -13.23 -1.38 2.79
N ASP A 106 -13.72 -0.92 3.93
CA ASP A 106 -12.88 -0.25 4.92
C ASP A 106 -12.12 -1.31 5.73
N TYR A 107 -10.96 -0.94 6.26
CA TYR A 107 -10.19 -1.83 7.12
C TYR A 107 -9.45 -1.07 8.22
N CYS A 108 -9.09 -1.80 9.27
CA CYS A 108 -8.15 -1.36 10.30
C CYS A 108 -7.05 -2.41 10.42
N TYR A 109 -5.82 -1.95 10.53
CA TYR A 109 -4.66 -2.79 10.81
C TYR A 109 -3.89 -2.20 11.99
N ASP A 110 -3.67 -2.99 13.03
CA ASP A 110 -2.84 -2.64 14.19
C ASP A 110 -1.85 -3.78 14.43
N GLY A 111 -0.79 -3.77 13.62
CA GLY A 111 0.25 -4.78 13.62
C GLY A 111 1.55 -4.31 14.26
N ALA A 112 2.57 -5.16 14.21
CA ALA A 112 3.86 -4.87 14.82
C ALA A 112 4.62 -3.73 14.14
N ASP A 113 4.36 -3.51 12.86
CA ASP A 113 5.07 -2.57 11.98
C ASP A 113 4.29 -1.31 11.63
N SER A 114 2.96 -1.32 11.79
CA SER A 114 2.11 -0.18 11.44
C SER A 114 0.79 -0.19 12.20
N ASN A 115 0.14 0.98 12.27
CA ASN A 115 -1.23 1.14 12.74
C ASN A 115 -1.98 1.98 11.68
N GLU A 116 -2.97 1.37 11.03
CA GLU A 116 -3.61 1.93 9.86
C GLU A 116 -5.13 1.88 9.97
N ILE A 117 -5.77 2.90 9.43
CA ILE A 117 -7.16 2.88 9.01
C ILE A 117 -7.20 3.18 7.53
N GLY A 118 -7.96 2.42 6.76
CA GLY A 118 -7.85 2.56 5.33
C GLY A 118 -9.02 2.02 4.53
N GLN A 119 -8.91 2.21 3.23
CA GLN A 119 -9.85 1.70 2.25
C GLN A 119 -9.15 0.82 1.23
N LEU A 120 -9.75 -0.34 0.96
CA LEU A 120 -9.36 -1.26 -0.08
C LEU A 120 -10.27 -1.08 -1.29
N PHE A 121 -9.65 -0.82 -2.43
CA PHE A 121 -10.31 -0.72 -3.72
C PHE A 121 -9.94 -1.92 -4.60
N GLU A 122 -10.72 -2.13 -5.64
CA GLU A 122 -10.47 -3.12 -6.68
C GLU A 122 -10.61 -2.50 -8.06
N THR A 123 -9.84 -3.01 -9.01
CA THR A 123 -9.96 -2.72 -10.42
C THR A 123 -9.66 -3.94 -11.26
N VAL A 124 -10.06 -3.91 -12.54
CA VAL A 124 -9.78 -4.97 -13.52
C VAL A 124 -8.87 -4.44 -14.60
N SER A 125 -7.73 -5.10 -14.80
CA SER A 125 -6.77 -4.78 -15.86
C SER A 125 -5.89 -5.99 -16.17
N ASP A 126 -5.69 -6.27 -17.46
CA ASP A 126 -4.70 -7.25 -17.92
C ASP A 126 -3.33 -6.60 -18.28
N GLY A 127 -3.19 -5.29 -17.97
CA GLY A 127 -1.99 -4.51 -18.31
C GLY A 127 -2.07 -3.87 -19.72
N PRO A 128 -0.94 -3.44 -20.26
CA PRO A 128 0.41 -3.63 -19.73
C PRO A 128 0.67 -2.83 -18.45
N PHE A 129 1.50 -3.40 -17.55
CA PHE A 129 1.94 -2.72 -16.33
C PHE A 129 3.35 -2.16 -16.51
N VAL A 130 3.59 -0.99 -15.93
CA VAL A 130 4.90 -0.35 -15.93
C VAL A 130 5.27 -0.02 -14.48
N HIS A 131 6.19 -0.78 -13.95
CA HIS A 131 6.65 -0.62 -12.57
C HIS A 131 7.95 0.17 -12.50
N PRO A 132 8.05 1.24 -11.69
CA PRO A 132 9.35 1.81 -11.33
C PRO A 132 10.18 0.78 -10.58
N ALA A 133 11.44 0.59 -10.99
CA ALA A 133 12.33 -0.39 -10.35
C ALA A 133 12.62 -0.07 -8.87
N SER A 134 12.45 1.18 -8.45
CA SER A 134 12.54 1.62 -7.06
C SER A 134 11.36 1.18 -6.19
N GLU A 135 10.22 0.83 -6.81
CA GLU A 135 8.98 0.47 -6.13
C GLU A 135 8.72 -1.03 -6.19
N VAL A 136 8.78 -1.61 -7.38
CA VAL A 136 8.36 -2.99 -7.67
C VAL A 136 9.48 -3.72 -8.40
N ALA A 137 9.93 -4.84 -7.86
CA ALA A 137 10.95 -5.69 -8.47
C ALA A 137 10.36 -6.63 -9.54
N GLU A 138 9.18 -7.15 -9.30
CA GLU A 138 8.45 -8.03 -10.23
C GLU A 138 6.96 -8.08 -9.88
N SER A 139 6.14 -8.47 -10.84
CA SER A 139 4.72 -8.75 -10.61
C SER A 139 4.25 -9.97 -11.40
N ARG A 140 3.22 -10.64 -10.90
CA ARG A 140 2.59 -11.76 -11.58
C ARG A 140 1.16 -11.96 -11.14
N PHE A 141 0.35 -12.51 -12.01
CA PHE A 141 -1.00 -12.95 -11.67
C PHE A 141 -0.99 -14.26 -10.87
N VAL A 142 -1.78 -14.30 -9.80
CA VAL A 142 -2.01 -15.45 -8.93
C VAL A 142 -3.48 -15.84 -9.06
N ASP A 143 -3.76 -17.10 -9.31
CA ASP A 143 -5.14 -17.59 -9.31
C ASP A 143 -5.68 -17.58 -7.88
N PRO A 144 -6.92 -17.13 -7.61
CA PRO A 144 -7.50 -17.20 -6.27
C PRO A 144 -7.46 -18.59 -5.63
N ALA A 145 -7.58 -19.65 -6.44
CA ALA A 145 -7.45 -21.02 -5.96
C ALA A 145 -6.05 -21.37 -5.44
N ASP A 146 -5.01 -20.65 -5.91
CA ASP A 146 -3.61 -20.86 -5.51
C ASP A 146 -3.17 -19.87 -4.41
N LEU A 147 -4.06 -18.99 -3.95
CA LEU A 147 -3.70 -17.94 -3.00
C LEU A 147 -3.12 -18.49 -1.69
N ASP A 148 -3.72 -19.52 -1.12
CA ASP A 148 -3.23 -20.15 0.12
C ASP A 148 -1.84 -20.75 -0.06
N HIS A 149 -1.57 -21.38 -1.21
CA HIS A 149 -0.24 -21.89 -1.53
C HIS A 149 0.76 -20.74 -1.72
N PHE A 150 0.36 -19.66 -2.39
CA PHE A 150 1.17 -18.47 -2.57
C PHE A 150 1.58 -17.86 -1.22
N VAL A 151 0.63 -17.68 -0.31
CA VAL A 151 0.86 -17.16 1.05
C VAL A 151 1.79 -18.08 1.85
N ALA A 152 1.63 -19.39 1.74
CA ALA A 152 2.46 -20.35 2.46
C ALA A 152 3.91 -20.43 1.96
N THR A 153 4.18 -20.01 0.72
CA THR A 153 5.50 -20.14 0.07
C THR A 153 6.24 -18.83 -0.16
N HIS A 154 5.61 -17.69 0.12
CA HIS A 154 6.20 -16.36 -0.06
C HIS A 154 6.06 -15.54 1.22
N ARG A 155 7.04 -14.67 1.45
CA ARG A 155 6.91 -13.67 2.53
C ARG A 155 6.05 -12.52 2.03
N LEU A 156 4.93 -12.28 2.73
CA LEU A 156 4.04 -11.17 2.45
C LEU A 156 4.28 -10.03 3.42
N CYS A 157 4.04 -8.80 2.95
CA CYS A 157 3.87 -7.65 3.84
C CYS A 157 2.77 -7.93 4.86
N HIS A 158 2.93 -7.48 6.10
CA HIS A 158 1.99 -7.80 7.18
C HIS A 158 0.56 -7.35 6.86
N ALA A 159 0.38 -6.11 6.38
CA ALA A 159 -0.96 -5.62 6.01
C ALA A 159 -1.61 -6.45 4.89
N ALA A 160 -0.83 -6.91 3.89
CA ALA A 160 -1.35 -7.80 2.85
C ALA A 160 -1.75 -9.16 3.44
N ALA A 161 -0.92 -9.74 4.31
CA ALA A 161 -1.20 -11.02 4.94
C ALA A 161 -2.44 -10.97 5.86
N ASP A 162 -2.53 -9.94 6.69
CA ASP A 162 -3.53 -9.86 7.76
C ASP A 162 -4.86 -9.27 7.30
N VAL A 163 -4.86 -8.42 6.25
CA VAL A 163 -6.06 -7.74 5.78
C VAL A 163 -6.55 -8.28 4.44
N MET A 164 -5.66 -8.34 3.44
CA MET A 164 -6.09 -8.61 2.07
C MET A 164 -6.37 -10.08 1.82
N VAL A 165 -5.58 -11.01 2.40
CA VAL A 165 -5.72 -12.45 2.14
C VAL A 165 -7.14 -12.93 2.42
N ASP A 166 -7.72 -12.55 3.55
CA ASP A 166 -9.07 -12.99 3.92
C ASP A 166 -10.16 -12.39 3.01
N LEU A 167 -9.95 -11.17 2.52
CA LEU A 167 -10.87 -10.51 1.59
C LEU A 167 -10.76 -11.05 0.16
N LEU A 168 -9.62 -11.66 -0.21
CA LEU A 168 -9.34 -12.12 -1.57
C LEU A 168 -9.58 -13.62 -1.79
N ARG A 169 -9.82 -14.36 -0.70
CA ARG A 169 -10.23 -15.77 -0.79
C ARG A 169 -11.57 -15.90 -1.51
N PRO A 170 -11.75 -16.95 -2.34
CA PRO A 170 -13.00 -17.21 -3.04
C PRO A 170 -14.17 -17.52 -2.10
#